data_de2062c702e3fb90125603641557fe29
#
_entry.id   de2062c702e3fb90125603641557fe29
#
_cell.length_a   1.000
_cell.length_b   1.000
_cell.length_c   1.000
_cell.angle_alpha   90.00
_cell.angle_beta   90.00
_cell.angle_gamma   90.00
#
_symmetry.space_group_name_H-M   'P 1'
#
loop_
_entity.id
_entity.type
_entity.pdbx_description
1 polymer ?
#
loop_
_entity_poly.entity_id
_entity_poly.type
_entity_poly.pdbx_seq_one_letter_code
_entity_poly.pdbx_strand_id
1 'polypeptide(L)'
;PEVSPQNEDTPIAPVSPYGAVKAFAHRMGHVSRSNGQHVSSVILYNHESPRRPDGFVTRKITKAAARIAKGSPEPLQLGNMSARRDWGFAGDYVQAMVAALRHEEPDDFVVATGISHSIEDFVAAAFAAAGIDDWRAHVAVDDGLLRPNDPADFVGDASKARRLLGWEPTVSFDELVTMMVEADLAALGEGLS
;
A
#
# COMPACT_ATOMS: atom_id res chain seq x y z
N PRO A 1 14.30 2.79 7.14
CA PRO A 1 15.46 2.00 6.67
C PRO A 1 16.59 2.94 6.24
N GLU A 2 17.82 2.49 6.40
CA GLU A 2 19.04 3.26 5.98
C GLU A 2 19.33 3.08 4.48
N VAL A 3 18.67 2.10 3.85
CA VAL A 3 18.83 1.72 2.44
C VAL A 3 17.49 1.83 1.72
N SER A 4 17.49 2.38 0.51
CA SER A 4 16.35 2.44 -0.39
C SER A 4 16.84 2.26 -1.84
N PRO A 5 16.18 1.43 -2.67
CA PRO A 5 15.04 0.54 -2.32
C PRO A 5 15.48 -0.62 -1.41
N GLN A 6 14.51 -1.18 -0.65
CA GLN A 6 14.75 -2.34 0.22
C GLN A 6 14.51 -3.64 -0.53
N ASN A 7 15.37 -4.63 -0.30
CA ASN A 7 15.26 -5.99 -0.82
C ASN A 7 15.32 -7.02 0.31
N GLU A 8 15.39 -8.30 -0.02
CA GLU A 8 15.39 -9.41 0.92
C GLU A 8 16.62 -9.42 1.85
N ASP A 9 17.73 -8.80 1.43
CA ASP A 9 18.98 -8.69 2.21
C ASP A 9 18.99 -7.47 3.14
N THR A 10 18.01 -6.58 3.03
CA THR A 10 17.92 -5.38 3.86
C THR A 10 17.74 -5.75 5.34
N PRO A 11 18.57 -5.23 6.26
CA PRO A 11 18.49 -5.55 7.67
C PRO A 11 17.11 -5.23 8.28
N ILE A 12 16.55 -6.20 9.00
CA ILE A 12 15.28 -6.05 9.72
C ILE A 12 15.52 -5.30 11.02
N ALA A 13 15.11 -4.04 11.09
CA ALA A 13 15.23 -3.16 12.24
C ALA A 13 13.86 -2.56 12.63
N PRO A 14 13.01 -3.31 13.33
CA PRO A 14 11.67 -2.84 13.70
C PRO A 14 11.74 -1.72 14.74
N VAL A 15 10.95 -0.66 14.53
CA VAL A 15 10.83 0.49 15.44
C VAL A 15 9.42 0.60 16.08
N SER A 16 8.59 -0.42 15.88
CA SER A 16 7.23 -0.46 16.44
C SER A 16 6.89 -1.86 16.93
N PRO A 17 5.94 -2.01 17.90
CA PRO A 17 5.47 -3.33 18.34
C PRO A 17 4.94 -4.19 17.18
N TYR A 18 4.20 -3.59 16.24
CA TYR A 18 3.73 -4.29 15.04
C TYR A 18 4.91 -4.80 14.19
N GLY A 19 5.90 -3.96 13.93
CA GLY A 19 7.10 -4.33 13.18
C GLY A 19 7.88 -5.46 13.88
N ALA A 20 7.99 -5.43 15.22
CA ALA A 20 8.65 -6.49 15.99
C ALA A 20 7.92 -7.84 15.84
N VAL A 21 6.59 -7.85 15.91
CA VAL A 21 5.79 -9.08 15.68
C VAL A 21 5.97 -9.60 14.25
N LYS A 22 5.99 -8.73 13.24
CA LYS A 22 6.24 -9.13 11.84
C LYS A 22 7.65 -9.68 11.64
N ALA A 23 8.67 -9.06 12.26
CA ALA A 23 10.04 -9.55 12.23
C ALA A 23 10.16 -10.93 12.89
N PHE A 24 9.46 -11.15 14.01
CA PHE A 24 9.40 -12.46 14.66
C PHE A 24 8.77 -13.50 13.72
N ALA A 25 7.61 -13.23 13.13
CA ALA A 25 6.95 -14.14 12.20
C ALA A 25 7.84 -14.51 11.02
N HIS A 26 8.57 -13.54 10.45
CA HIS A 26 9.53 -13.77 9.38
C HIS A 26 10.66 -14.73 9.84
N ARG A 27 11.24 -14.50 11.03
CA ARG A 27 12.27 -15.41 11.60
C ARG A 27 11.73 -16.82 11.88
N MET A 28 10.47 -16.95 12.30
CA MET A 28 9.82 -18.27 12.45
C MET A 28 9.68 -18.99 11.11
N GLY A 29 9.43 -18.28 10.02
CA GLY A 29 9.46 -18.83 8.67
C GLY A 29 10.82 -19.46 8.34
N HIS A 30 11.93 -18.78 8.65
CA HIS A 30 13.29 -19.31 8.48
C HIS A 30 13.54 -20.58 9.33
N VAL A 31 13.11 -20.58 10.59
CA VAL A 31 13.24 -21.77 11.46
C VAL A 31 12.46 -22.95 10.90
N SER A 32 11.23 -22.72 10.42
CA SER A 32 10.41 -23.77 9.79
C SER A 32 11.08 -24.32 8.52
N ARG A 33 11.63 -23.45 7.68
CA ARG A 33 12.37 -23.82 6.47
C ARG A 33 13.61 -24.64 6.80
N SER A 34 14.36 -24.26 7.83
CA SER A 34 15.54 -25.02 8.31
C SER A 34 15.18 -26.41 8.85
N ASN A 35 13.94 -26.63 9.26
CA ASN A 35 13.40 -27.92 9.67
C ASN A 35 12.77 -28.73 8.51
N GLY A 36 13.03 -28.35 7.26
CA GLY A 36 12.58 -29.06 6.06
C GLY A 36 11.15 -28.79 5.64
N GLN A 37 10.49 -27.77 6.21
CA GLN A 37 9.15 -27.36 5.78
C GLN A 37 9.24 -26.44 4.56
N HIS A 38 8.31 -26.58 3.62
CA HIS A 38 8.19 -25.65 2.49
C HIS A 38 7.49 -24.37 2.95
N VAL A 39 8.27 -23.37 3.32
CA VAL A 39 7.78 -22.08 3.81
C VAL A 39 8.43 -20.96 3.02
N SER A 40 7.65 -20.24 2.24
CA SER A 40 8.06 -18.99 1.59
C SER A 40 7.51 -17.79 2.36
N SER A 41 8.32 -16.75 2.54
CA SER A 41 7.90 -15.48 3.14
C SER A 41 7.71 -14.44 2.05
N VAL A 42 6.55 -13.78 2.01
CA VAL A 42 6.32 -12.64 1.14
C VAL A 42 6.36 -11.35 1.95
N ILE A 43 7.32 -10.49 1.65
CA ILE A 43 7.54 -9.19 2.28
C ILE A 43 6.76 -8.15 1.47
N LEU A 44 5.52 -7.91 1.90
CA LEU A 44 4.57 -7.10 1.15
C LEU A 44 4.73 -5.62 1.47
N TYR A 45 4.90 -4.81 0.44
CA TYR A 45 4.75 -3.36 0.53
C TYR A 45 3.27 -2.97 0.59
N ASN A 46 2.95 -1.68 0.63
CA ASN A 46 1.56 -1.27 0.79
C ASN A 46 0.72 -1.77 -0.39
N HIS A 47 -0.32 -2.51 -0.09
CA HIS A 47 -1.21 -3.08 -1.09
C HIS A 47 -2.65 -2.68 -0.82
N GLU A 48 -3.27 -2.12 -1.83
CA GLU A 48 -4.55 -1.44 -1.74
C GLU A 48 -5.57 -2.06 -2.68
N SER A 49 -6.83 -1.85 -2.37
CA SER A 49 -7.96 -2.21 -3.23
C SER A 49 -9.23 -1.52 -2.73
N PRO A 50 -10.37 -1.58 -3.46
CA PRO A 50 -11.68 -1.16 -2.96
C PRO A 50 -12.10 -1.81 -1.65
N ARG A 51 -11.50 -2.94 -1.29
CA ARG A 51 -11.77 -3.69 -0.04
C ARG A 51 -10.89 -3.23 1.14
N ARG A 52 -10.06 -2.21 0.98
CA ARG A 52 -9.22 -1.69 2.07
C ARG A 52 -10.10 -1.17 3.22
N PRO A 53 -9.84 -1.51 4.50
CA PRO A 53 -10.60 -0.98 5.63
C PRO A 53 -10.47 0.54 5.76
N ASP A 54 -11.52 1.18 6.29
CA ASP A 54 -11.66 2.65 6.40
C ASP A 54 -10.58 3.34 7.25
N GLY A 55 -9.96 2.63 8.19
CA GLY A 55 -8.89 3.17 9.05
C GLY A 55 -7.57 3.48 8.33
N PHE A 56 -7.45 3.15 7.04
CA PHE A 56 -6.24 3.43 6.26
C PHE A 56 -6.35 4.73 5.47
N VAL A 57 -5.22 5.45 5.38
CA VAL A 57 -5.17 6.78 4.76
C VAL A 57 -5.65 6.76 3.31
N THR A 58 -5.28 5.76 2.53
CA THR A 58 -5.70 5.59 1.14
C THR A 58 -7.22 5.51 1.02
N ARG A 59 -7.86 4.68 1.86
CA ARG A 59 -9.31 4.56 1.89
C ARG A 59 -10.01 5.81 2.39
N LYS A 60 -9.43 6.50 3.37
CA LYS A 60 -9.91 7.81 3.85
C LYS A 60 -9.94 8.84 2.73
N ILE A 61 -8.88 8.86 1.90
CA ILE A 61 -8.76 9.80 0.78
C ILE A 61 -9.81 9.49 -0.30
N THR A 62 -9.92 8.24 -0.77
CA THR A 62 -10.84 7.88 -1.85
C THR A 62 -12.30 8.11 -1.46
N LYS A 63 -12.69 7.75 -0.24
CA LYS A 63 -14.02 8.03 0.31
C LYS A 63 -14.31 9.53 0.44
N ALA A 64 -13.33 10.33 0.86
CA ALA A 64 -13.50 11.77 0.95
C ALA A 64 -13.68 12.39 -0.44
N ALA A 65 -12.85 12.02 -1.42
CA ALA A 65 -12.98 12.47 -2.80
C ALA A 65 -14.37 12.13 -3.36
N ALA A 66 -14.84 10.89 -3.17
CA ALA A 66 -16.18 10.48 -3.62
C ALA A 66 -17.31 11.27 -2.95
N ARG A 67 -17.26 11.49 -1.61
CA ARG A 67 -18.28 12.28 -0.89
C ARG A 67 -18.29 13.73 -1.34
N ILE A 68 -17.12 14.35 -1.51
CA ILE A 68 -16.99 15.74 -1.94
C ILE A 68 -17.50 15.90 -3.36
N ALA A 69 -17.22 14.96 -4.27
CA ALA A 69 -17.79 14.94 -5.62
C ALA A 69 -19.33 14.83 -5.62
N LYS A 70 -19.90 14.25 -4.56
CA LYS A 70 -21.36 14.21 -4.35
C LYS A 70 -21.92 15.39 -3.56
N GLY A 71 -21.11 16.43 -3.34
CA GLY A 71 -21.54 17.69 -2.72
C GLY A 71 -21.36 17.77 -1.20
N SER A 72 -20.62 16.86 -0.58
CA SER A 72 -20.29 16.99 0.85
C SER A 72 -19.44 18.24 1.09
N PRO A 73 -19.79 19.09 2.08
CA PRO A 73 -19.00 20.27 2.43
C PRO A 73 -17.80 19.93 3.34
N GLU A 74 -17.71 18.71 3.86
CA GLU A 74 -16.68 18.32 4.83
C GLU A 74 -15.31 18.15 4.17
N PRO A 75 -14.28 18.89 4.57
CA PRO A 75 -12.95 18.75 4.03
C PRO A 75 -12.31 17.42 4.45
N LEU A 76 -11.39 16.94 3.62
CA LEU A 76 -10.49 15.84 3.97
C LEU A 76 -9.40 16.35 4.91
N GLN A 77 -9.33 15.80 6.12
CA GLN A 77 -8.28 16.13 7.09
C GLN A 77 -7.13 15.14 7.01
N LEU A 78 -5.91 15.60 6.80
CA LEU A 78 -4.70 14.78 6.71
C LEU A 78 -3.58 15.37 7.58
N GLY A 79 -2.66 14.51 8.02
CA GLY A 79 -1.43 14.94 8.66
C GLY A 79 -0.31 15.18 7.63
N ASN A 80 0.78 14.41 7.73
CA ASN A 80 1.93 14.55 6.83
C ASN A 80 1.61 14.10 5.40
N MET A 81 1.50 15.05 4.48
CA MET A 81 1.23 14.77 3.07
C MET A 81 2.49 14.44 2.26
N SER A 82 3.69 14.73 2.80
CA SER A 82 4.95 14.44 2.11
C SER A 82 5.44 12.99 2.31
N ALA A 83 4.85 12.24 3.23
CA ALA A 83 5.20 10.84 3.46
C ALA A 83 4.98 10.02 2.19
N ARG A 84 5.99 9.22 1.82
CA ARG A 84 5.99 8.45 0.57
C ARG A 84 5.86 6.96 0.84
N ARG A 85 5.11 6.27 -0.02
CA ARG A 85 4.91 4.81 0.05
C ARG A 85 4.87 4.21 -1.34
N ASP A 86 5.33 2.97 -1.43
CA ASP A 86 5.14 2.11 -2.58
C ASP A 86 3.77 1.43 -2.44
N TRP A 87 2.80 1.85 -3.24
CA TRP A 87 1.44 1.31 -3.25
C TRP A 87 1.20 0.48 -4.51
N GLY A 88 0.75 -0.75 -4.33
CA GLY A 88 0.33 -1.62 -5.43
C GLY A 88 -1.06 -2.20 -5.23
N PHE A 89 -1.58 -2.86 -6.25
CA PHE A 89 -2.89 -3.51 -6.21
C PHE A 89 -2.85 -4.83 -5.44
N ALA A 90 -3.73 -5.01 -4.47
CA ALA A 90 -3.76 -6.21 -3.63
C ALA A 90 -3.97 -7.50 -4.43
N GLY A 91 -4.67 -7.44 -5.57
CA GLY A 91 -4.84 -8.60 -6.47
C GLY A 91 -3.52 -9.10 -7.04
N ASP A 92 -2.63 -8.20 -7.46
CA ASP A 92 -1.29 -8.56 -7.95
C ASP A 92 -0.46 -9.22 -6.84
N TYR A 93 -0.55 -8.70 -5.62
CA TYR A 93 0.17 -9.24 -4.46
C TYR A 93 -0.29 -10.65 -4.09
N VAL A 94 -1.58 -10.95 -4.25
CA VAL A 94 -2.11 -12.32 -4.08
C VAL A 94 -1.52 -13.27 -5.12
N GLN A 95 -1.33 -12.82 -6.37
CA GLN A 95 -0.66 -13.65 -7.39
C GLN A 95 0.79 -13.97 -7.01
N ALA A 96 1.52 -13.01 -6.42
CA ALA A 96 2.87 -13.26 -5.90
C ALA A 96 2.87 -14.32 -4.79
N MET A 97 1.88 -14.29 -3.88
CA MET A 97 1.75 -15.30 -2.82
C MET A 97 1.53 -16.70 -3.41
N VAL A 98 0.66 -16.81 -4.42
CA VAL A 98 0.41 -18.09 -5.12
C VAL A 98 1.65 -18.57 -5.85
N ALA A 99 2.37 -17.68 -6.54
CA ALA A 99 3.60 -18.03 -7.24
C ALA A 99 4.71 -18.48 -6.26
N ALA A 100 4.88 -17.78 -5.13
CA ALA A 100 5.86 -18.14 -4.10
C ALA A 100 5.55 -19.50 -3.46
N LEU A 101 4.27 -19.84 -3.26
CA LEU A 101 3.85 -21.14 -2.73
C LEU A 101 4.12 -22.30 -3.73
N ARG A 102 4.05 -22.01 -5.03
CA ARG A 102 4.26 -23.00 -6.11
C ARG A 102 5.70 -23.11 -6.59
N HIS A 103 6.57 -22.20 -6.13
CA HIS A 103 7.98 -22.23 -6.47
C HIS A 103 8.65 -23.46 -5.84
N GLU A 104 9.54 -24.13 -6.58
CA GLU A 104 10.16 -25.40 -6.14
C GLU A 104 10.96 -25.22 -4.83
N GLU A 105 11.72 -24.14 -4.74
CA GLU A 105 12.52 -23.84 -3.56
C GLU A 105 11.85 -22.75 -2.72
N PRO A 106 11.58 -23.01 -1.42
CA PRO A 106 11.00 -21.99 -0.54
C PRO A 106 12.03 -20.89 -0.23
N ASP A 107 11.61 -19.64 -0.37
CA ASP A 107 12.49 -18.49 -0.19
C ASP A 107 11.71 -17.25 0.31
N ASP A 108 12.41 -16.14 0.54
CA ASP A 108 11.82 -14.86 0.85
C ASP A 108 11.72 -14.00 -0.41
N PHE A 109 10.59 -13.31 -0.58
CA PHE A 109 10.33 -12.48 -1.75
C PHE A 109 9.77 -11.11 -1.35
N VAL A 110 10.44 -10.04 -1.73
CA VAL A 110 9.88 -8.69 -1.68
C VAL A 110 8.86 -8.53 -2.81
N VAL A 111 7.67 -8.06 -2.45
CA VAL A 111 6.57 -7.79 -3.38
C VAL A 111 6.20 -6.31 -3.27
N ALA A 112 6.55 -5.56 -4.31
CA ALA A 112 6.48 -4.11 -4.38
C ALA A 112 6.38 -3.65 -5.83
N THR A 113 5.89 -2.44 -6.06
CA THR A 113 5.88 -1.85 -7.42
C THR A 113 7.25 -1.32 -7.83
N GLY A 114 8.07 -0.91 -6.85
CA GLY A 114 9.36 -0.25 -7.06
C GLY A 114 9.24 1.26 -7.26
N ILE A 115 8.04 1.82 -7.11
CA ILE A 115 7.77 3.25 -7.28
C ILE A 115 7.06 3.77 -6.03
N SER A 116 7.59 4.83 -5.44
CA SER A 116 6.92 5.50 -4.32
C SER A 116 6.17 6.74 -4.77
N HIS A 117 5.01 6.95 -4.17
CA HIS A 117 4.19 8.15 -4.31
C HIS A 117 3.97 8.80 -2.95
N SER A 118 3.85 10.13 -2.91
CA SER A 118 3.49 10.85 -1.70
C SER A 118 1.99 10.72 -1.39
N ILE A 119 1.61 11.02 -0.16
CA ILE A 119 0.19 11.19 0.19
C ILE A 119 -0.42 12.31 -0.67
N GLU A 120 0.33 13.37 -0.97
CA GLU A 120 -0.12 14.45 -1.85
C GLU A 120 -0.42 13.93 -3.26
N ASP A 121 0.46 13.08 -3.84
CA ASP A 121 0.23 12.46 -5.15
C ASP A 121 -1.06 11.61 -5.13
N PHE A 122 -1.27 10.86 -4.05
CA PHE A 122 -2.48 10.03 -3.90
C PHE A 122 -3.75 10.87 -3.80
N VAL A 123 -3.72 11.98 -3.07
CA VAL A 123 -4.84 12.93 -3.00
C VAL A 123 -5.12 13.52 -4.36
N ALA A 124 -4.10 14.04 -5.06
CA ALA A 124 -4.27 14.63 -6.39
C ALA A 124 -4.90 13.64 -7.37
N ALA A 125 -4.41 12.40 -7.42
CA ALA A 125 -4.95 11.35 -8.27
C ALA A 125 -6.40 10.98 -7.90
N ALA A 126 -6.72 10.86 -6.60
CA ALA A 126 -8.05 10.50 -6.14
C ALA A 126 -9.10 11.58 -6.45
N PHE A 127 -8.74 12.85 -6.25
CA PHE A 127 -9.64 13.95 -6.56
C PHE A 127 -9.82 14.13 -8.07
N ALA A 128 -8.76 13.98 -8.85
CA ALA A 128 -8.86 13.97 -10.32
C ALA A 128 -9.78 12.83 -10.81
N ALA A 129 -9.64 11.61 -10.27
CA ALA A 129 -10.53 10.48 -10.58
C ALA A 129 -12.00 10.73 -10.18
N ALA A 130 -12.22 11.57 -9.15
CA ALA A 130 -13.56 12.00 -8.74
C ALA A 130 -14.10 13.21 -9.54
N GLY A 131 -13.35 13.73 -10.52
CA GLY A 131 -13.72 14.89 -11.34
C GLY A 131 -13.54 16.25 -10.65
N ILE A 132 -12.63 16.35 -9.69
CA ILE A 132 -12.35 17.58 -8.93
C ILE A 132 -10.94 18.06 -9.26
N ASP A 133 -10.82 19.20 -9.97
CA ASP A 133 -9.53 19.75 -10.41
C ASP A 133 -8.76 20.43 -9.27
N ASP A 134 -9.45 21.22 -8.43
CA ASP A 134 -8.83 21.93 -7.30
C ASP A 134 -9.02 21.18 -5.98
N TRP A 135 -8.26 20.11 -5.81
CA TRP A 135 -8.32 19.32 -4.58
C TRP A 135 -7.87 20.09 -3.34
N ARG A 136 -7.00 21.12 -3.49
CA ARG A 136 -6.45 21.88 -2.36
C ARG A 136 -7.52 22.66 -1.60
N ALA A 137 -8.56 23.08 -2.27
CA ALA A 137 -9.72 23.74 -1.63
C ALA A 137 -10.51 22.82 -0.69
N HIS A 138 -10.30 21.49 -0.81
CA HIS A 138 -11.03 20.47 -0.09
C HIS A 138 -10.20 19.71 0.96
N VAL A 139 -8.94 20.08 1.16
CA VAL A 139 -8.03 19.40 2.09
C VAL A 139 -7.59 20.34 3.19
N ALA A 140 -7.67 19.88 4.43
CA ALA A 140 -7.15 20.58 5.60
C ALA A 140 -6.02 19.74 6.22
N VAL A 141 -4.90 20.39 6.56
CA VAL A 141 -3.80 19.74 7.29
C VAL A 141 -4.05 19.87 8.78
N ASP A 142 -3.97 18.76 9.50
CA ASP A 142 -4.13 18.67 10.95
C ASP A 142 -2.84 18.10 11.57
N ASP A 143 -2.12 18.95 12.29
CA ASP A 143 -0.87 18.57 12.96
C ASP A 143 -1.08 17.50 14.05
N GLY A 144 -2.29 17.40 14.60
CA GLY A 144 -2.66 16.34 15.55
C GLY A 144 -2.65 14.91 14.94
N LEU A 145 -2.64 14.81 13.61
CA LEU A 145 -2.57 13.54 12.88
C LEU A 145 -1.13 13.16 12.46
N LEU A 146 -0.12 13.96 12.82
CA LEU A 146 1.27 13.66 12.55
C LEU A 146 1.74 12.44 13.34
N ARG A 147 2.47 11.53 12.68
CA ARG A 147 3.09 10.37 13.33
C ARG A 147 4.56 10.68 13.63
N PRO A 148 5.01 10.64 14.89
CA PRO A 148 6.37 11.06 15.27
C PRO A 148 7.52 10.29 14.59
N ASN A 149 7.27 9.06 14.14
CA ASN A 149 8.27 8.16 13.57
C ASN A 149 7.85 7.63 12.20
N ASP A 150 7.18 8.45 11.38
CA ASP A 150 6.78 8.03 10.03
C ASP A 150 8.01 8.06 9.11
N PRO A 151 8.46 6.91 8.57
CA PRO A 151 9.62 6.87 7.68
C PRO A 151 9.34 7.70 6.42
N ALA A 152 10.34 8.46 5.98
CA ALA A 152 10.19 9.40 4.87
C ALA A 152 9.87 8.69 3.55
N ASP A 153 10.47 7.52 3.29
CA ASP A 153 10.29 6.79 2.05
C ASP A 153 10.39 5.27 2.24
N PHE A 154 9.43 4.53 1.69
CA PHE A 154 9.45 3.08 1.62
C PHE A 154 9.23 2.64 0.19
N VAL A 155 10.30 2.09 -0.44
CA VAL A 155 10.30 1.54 -1.79
C VAL A 155 10.90 0.15 -1.77
N GLY A 156 10.21 -0.83 -2.36
CA GLY A 156 10.71 -2.20 -2.45
C GLY A 156 11.39 -2.50 -3.77
N ASP A 157 12.44 -3.31 -3.73
CA ASP A 157 13.04 -3.93 -4.91
C ASP A 157 12.51 -5.35 -5.08
N ALA A 158 11.57 -5.54 -5.99
CA ALA A 158 10.96 -6.84 -6.31
C ALA A 158 11.72 -7.61 -7.40
N SER A 159 12.99 -7.28 -7.68
CA SER A 159 13.77 -7.92 -8.76
C SER A 159 13.88 -9.43 -8.59
N LYS A 160 13.94 -9.93 -7.36
CA LYS A 160 13.96 -11.38 -7.07
C LYS A 160 12.64 -12.04 -7.42
N ALA A 161 11.51 -11.45 -7.03
CA ALA A 161 10.18 -11.96 -7.38
C ALA A 161 9.96 -11.95 -8.90
N ARG A 162 10.38 -10.89 -9.60
CA ARG A 162 10.34 -10.85 -11.07
C ARG A 162 11.13 -12.00 -11.68
N ARG A 163 12.37 -12.19 -11.26
CA ARG A 163 13.27 -13.19 -11.85
C ARG A 163 12.86 -14.62 -11.55
N LEU A 164 12.47 -14.93 -10.32
CA LEU A 164 12.23 -16.30 -9.87
C LEU A 164 10.76 -16.74 -9.95
N LEU A 165 9.83 -15.81 -9.71
CA LEU A 165 8.40 -16.10 -9.73
C LEU A 165 7.73 -15.66 -11.05
N GLY A 166 8.42 -14.91 -11.91
CA GLY A 166 7.81 -14.28 -13.08
C GLY A 166 6.73 -13.27 -12.73
N TRP A 167 6.78 -12.73 -11.51
CA TRP A 167 5.75 -11.81 -11.02
C TRP A 167 6.08 -10.36 -11.32
N GLU A 168 5.10 -9.62 -11.81
CA GLU A 168 5.15 -8.18 -12.00
C GLU A 168 3.81 -7.55 -11.59
N PRO A 169 3.81 -6.31 -11.08
CA PRO A 169 2.57 -5.57 -10.88
C PRO A 169 1.92 -5.26 -12.23
N THR A 170 0.62 -5.49 -12.34
CA THR A 170 -0.15 -5.29 -13.59
C THR A 170 -0.99 -4.04 -13.57
N VAL A 171 -1.30 -3.50 -12.39
CA VAL A 171 -2.11 -2.30 -12.18
C VAL A 171 -1.19 -1.14 -11.79
N SER A 172 -1.25 -0.07 -12.55
CA SER A 172 -0.52 1.17 -12.27
C SER A 172 -1.10 1.91 -11.05
N PHE A 173 -0.35 2.89 -10.53
CA PHE A 173 -0.81 3.74 -9.44
C PHE A 173 -2.13 4.47 -9.76
N ASP A 174 -2.22 5.08 -10.93
CA ASP A 174 -3.41 5.84 -11.34
C ASP A 174 -4.63 4.93 -11.54
N GLU A 175 -4.44 3.75 -12.14
CA GLU A 175 -5.51 2.76 -12.27
C GLU A 175 -6.00 2.25 -10.91
N LEU A 176 -5.08 2.01 -9.96
CA LEU A 176 -5.44 1.61 -8.60
C LEU A 176 -6.26 2.67 -7.89
N VAL A 177 -5.82 3.93 -7.94
CA VAL A 177 -6.54 5.04 -7.31
C VAL A 177 -7.91 5.23 -7.95
N THR A 178 -7.99 5.20 -9.28
CA THR A 178 -9.25 5.31 -10.03
C THR A 178 -10.22 4.20 -9.64
N MET A 179 -9.78 2.95 -9.63
CA MET A 179 -10.57 1.78 -9.23
C MET A 179 -11.17 1.95 -7.82
N MET A 180 -10.37 2.48 -6.88
CA MET A 180 -10.82 2.68 -5.50
C MET A 180 -11.86 3.82 -5.41
N VAL A 181 -11.66 4.92 -6.14
CA VAL A 181 -12.60 6.06 -6.17
C VAL A 181 -13.91 5.67 -6.84
N GLU A 182 -13.86 4.98 -7.97
CA GLU A 182 -15.07 4.51 -8.69
C GLU A 182 -15.92 3.58 -7.81
N ALA A 183 -15.26 2.67 -7.06
CA ALA A 183 -15.98 1.81 -6.12
C ALA A 183 -16.66 2.60 -4.99
N ASP A 184 -16.02 3.68 -4.49
CA ASP A 184 -16.62 4.54 -3.48
C ASP A 184 -17.75 5.39 -4.02
N LEU A 185 -17.64 5.89 -5.25
CA LEU A 185 -18.71 6.63 -5.94
C LEU A 185 -19.92 5.73 -6.19
N ALA A 186 -19.72 4.47 -6.61
CA ALA A 186 -20.77 3.49 -6.81
C ALA A 186 -21.52 3.18 -5.51
N ALA A 187 -20.78 2.93 -4.42
CA ALA A 187 -21.35 2.65 -3.10
C ALA A 187 -22.24 3.80 -2.58
N LEU A 188 -21.86 5.07 -2.87
CA LEU A 188 -22.66 6.24 -2.51
C LEU A 188 -23.92 6.39 -3.39
N GLY A 189 -23.87 5.90 -4.64
CA GLY A 189 -25.02 5.90 -5.54
C GLY A 189 -26.09 4.87 -5.15
N GLU A 190 -25.68 3.70 -4.66
CA GLU A 190 -26.56 2.63 -4.22
C GLU A 190 -27.27 2.93 -2.87
N GLY A 191 -26.69 3.77 -2.03
CA GLY A 191 -27.27 4.18 -0.73
C GLY A 191 -28.35 5.26 -0.81
N LEU A 192 -28.68 5.76 -2.01
CA LEU A 192 -29.69 6.78 -2.27
C LEU A 192 -30.98 6.24 -2.96
N SER A 193 -31.11 4.92 -3.09
CA SER A 193 -32.30 4.26 -3.71
C SER A 193 -33.20 3.58 -2.69
#